data_381078f284955b10320372086e14c509
#
_entry.id   381078f284955b10320372086e14c509
#
_cell.length_a   1.000
_cell.length_b   1.000
_cell.length_c   1.000
_cell.angle_alpha   90.00
_cell.angle_beta   90.00
_cell.angle_gamma   90.00
#
_symmetry.space_group_name_H-M   'P 1'
#
loop_
_entity.id
_entity.type
_entity.pdbx_description
1 polymer ?
#
loop_
_entity_poly.entity_id
_entity_poly.type
_entity_poly.pdbx_seq_one_letter_code
_entity_poly.pdbx_strand_id
1 'polypeptide(L)'
;MSQGATEHVPQCPAAGRRVSAAEQQWMDNTLAPTLAKFPEQPIGANTGTNRNPDGTARFTTISGVPVERIYTPADLPSDWDDHPEKYLGAPGQPPYTRGIHATGYRGKLWTMRQFSGFATPEETNRRYKYLLEQGGSGLSVAFDLPTLMGYDSDHANSEGEVGKCGVAIDSLEDMEILFSGIDLEKTTVSMTINSPANVLWAMYLVVAEQQGADWKKISGTLQNDILKEYIAQKEYIYPPAPSMRLVIDTFEFGLLFTPRFNPISISGYHIREAGATALQELAFTIYDGVEYVEWALRRGLDVDDFAPRLSFFFNSHNDFFEEIAKFRASRKIWYRLMTERFDAKLARSQWMRFHTQTAGVSLTAQQPMNNIARVAIQALAAVLGGTQSLHTDSYDEALALPTEEAARIALRTQQILAYESGVVDTVDPLGGSYFVETLTLKMEQGAFEYFAKLDAMGGMVHAIEQGFPQKELAESSYRYARAVEAKEKIIVGVNDFVVEETPQEILYIGETVRESRTEKLKRLRVRRSQSEVTRRLSALRQAAAREPQAEKGKISDANTMPYILDCVRAYATIGEICAALRDVYGTYEESSWT
;
A
#
# COMPACT_ATOMS: atom_id res chain seq x y z
N MET A 1 -16.91 18.20 -18.59
CA MET A 1 -16.68 19.69 -18.55
C MET A 1 -17.20 20.18 -17.20
N SER A 2 -16.34 20.30 -16.22
CA SER A 2 -16.59 21.14 -15.04
C SER A 2 -15.23 21.70 -14.57
N GLN A 3 -14.95 22.90 -15.01
CA GLN A 3 -14.01 23.79 -14.35
C GLN A 3 -14.66 24.21 -13.03
N GLY A 4 -14.22 23.68 -11.89
CA GLY A 4 -14.83 24.07 -10.63
C GLY A 4 -14.33 23.45 -9.34
N ALA A 5 -13.22 22.71 -9.34
CA ALA A 5 -12.74 22.06 -8.11
C ALA A 5 -11.48 22.69 -7.48
N THR A 6 -11.01 23.85 -7.95
CA THR A 6 -9.76 24.47 -7.46
C THR A 6 -9.97 25.63 -6.48
N GLU A 7 -11.19 26.01 -6.13
CA GLU A 7 -11.41 27.29 -5.43
C GLU A 7 -11.27 27.28 -3.89
N HIS A 8 -11.10 26.17 -3.20
CA HIS A 8 -10.93 26.21 -1.74
C HIS A 8 -9.97 25.16 -1.18
N VAL A 9 -8.73 25.20 -1.59
CA VAL A 9 -7.66 24.61 -0.77
C VAL A 9 -7.33 25.63 0.32
N PRO A 10 -7.50 25.31 1.62
CA PRO A 10 -7.10 26.22 2.69
C PRO A 10 -5.61 26.50 2.55
N GLN A 11 -5.25 27.72 2.24
CA GLN A 11 -3.83 28.12 2.20
C GLN A 11 -3.29 28.02 3.63
N CYS A 12 -2.30 27.15 3.82
CA CYS A 12 -1.49 27.21 5.02
C CYS A 12 -0.82 28.60 5.05
N PRO A 13 -0.77 29.30 6.19
CA PRO A 13 -0.19 30.63 6.25
C PRO A 13 1.31 30.57 5.94
N ALA A 14 1.66 30.67 4.66
CA ALA A 14 3.00 30.97 4.21
C ALA A 14 3.17 32.48 4.15
N ALA A 15 4.27 32.98 4.73
CA ALA A 15 4.71 34.37 4.75
C ALA A 15 3.77 35.33 5.52
N GLY A 16 3.90 35.36 6.86
CA GLY A 16 3.24 36.34 7.70
C GLY A 16 2.65 35.80 9.00
N ARG A 17 3.23 34.72 9.54
CA ARG A 17 2.84 34.19 10.86
C ARG A 17 2.79 35.33 11.88
N ARG A 18 1.61 35.56 12.49
CA ARG A 18 1.44 36.56 13.53
C ARG A 18 1.99 36.03 14.84
N VAL A 19 3.16 36.52 15.24
CA VAL A 19 3.72 36.22 16.56
C VAL A 19 2.90 36.93 17.61
N SER A 20 2.40 36.21 18.64
CA SER A 20 1.70 36.82 19.75
C SER A 20 2.65 37.60 20.66
N ALA A 21 2.12 38.57 21.44
CA ALA A 21 2.94 39.31 22.39
C ALA A 21 3.63 38.40 23.41
N ALA A 22 2.95 37.35 23.87
CA ALA A 22 3.55 36.37 24.80
C ALA A 22 4.67 35.55 24.13
N GLU A 23 4.52 35.19 22.88
CA GLU A 23 5.53 34.49 22.11
C GLU A 23 6.74 35.39 21.85
N GLN A 24 6.53 36.65 21.50
CA GLN A 24 7.61 37.62 21.35
C GLN A 24 8.39 37.80 22.68
N GLN A 25 7.67 37.94 23.78
CA GLN A 25 8.29 38.01 25.09
C GLN A 25 9.14 36.77 25.45
N TRP A 26 8.63 35.59 25.09
CA TRP A 26 9.41 34.36 25.25
C TRP A 26 10.64 34.32 24.35
N MET A 27 10.52 34.77 23.11
CA MET A 27 11.65 34.85 22.18
C MET A 27 12.75 35.76 22.70
N ASP A 28 12.38 36.94 23.20
CA ASP A 28 13.35 37.94 23.68
C ASP A 28 13.95 37.58 25.03
N ASN A 29 13.14 37.13 25.98
CA ASN A 29 13.58 36.98 27.37
C ASN A 29 14.09 35.58 27.73
N THR A 30 13.71 34.55 26.96
CA THR A 30 14.06 33.15 27.25
C THR A 30 14.87 32.53 26.14
N LEU A 31 14.37 32.60 24.90
CA LEU A 31 14.99 31.90 23.77
C LEU A 31 16.32 32.54 23.35
N ALA A 32 16.36 33.84 23.12
CA ALA A 32 17.56 34.53 22.65
C ALA A 32 18.74 34.37 23.62
N PRO A 33 18.58 34.56 24.96
CA PRO A 33 19.64 34.27 25.91
C PRO A 33 20.09 32.81 25.98
N THR A 34 19.15 31.87 25.72
CA THR A 34 19.45 30.44 25.67
C THR A 34 20.29 30.11 24.43
N LEU A 35 19.88 30.60 23.25
CA LEU A 35 20.62 30.39 22.01
C LEU A 35 22.03 30.98 22.03
N ALA A 36 22.22 32.08 22.75
CA ALA A 36 23.54 32.67 22.94
C ALA A 36 24.50 31.76 23.71
N LYS A 37 23.98 30.91 24.59
CA LYS A 37 24.78 29.95 25.40
C LYS A 37 24.80 28.55 24.76
N PHE A 38 23.70 28.13 24.18
CA PHE A 38 23.48 26.81 23.61
C PHE A 38 22.86 26.96 22.22
N PRO A 39 23.68 27.26 21.19
CA PRO A 39 23.17 27.38 19.82
C PRO A 39 22.61 26.05 19.34
N GLU A 40 21.51 26.10 18.59
CA GLU A 40 20.93 24.92 17.97
C GLU A 40 21.91 24.29 16.99
N GLN A 41 21.95 22.97 17.00
CA GLN A 41 22.76 22.16 16.09
C GLN A 41 21.84 21.36 15.18
N PRO A 42 22.09 21.32 13.86
CA PRO A 42 21.37 20.44 12.98
C PRO A 42 21.67 18.98 13.34
N ILE A 43 20.68 18.11 13.16
CA ILE A 43 20.87 16.67 13.27
C ILE A 43 21.69 16.18 12.05
N GLY A 44 22.75 15.42 12.31
CA GLY A 44 23.68 14.94 11.29
C GLY A 44 24.93 15.83 11.15
N ALA A 45 25.72 15.61 10.11
CA ALA A 45 26.94 16.38 9.87
C ALA A 45 26.61 17.85 9.57
N ASN A 46 27.48 18.71 10.06
CA ASN A 46 27.34 20.16 9.87
C ASN A 46 27.72 20.58 8.43
N THR A 47 26.90 20.21 7.47
CA THR A 47 27.06 20.56 6.05
C THR A 47 26.23 21.79 5.71
N GLY A 48 26.53 22.43 4.58
CA GLY A 48 25.81 23.62 4.12
C GLY A 48 24.31 23.40 3.89
N THR A 49 23.88 22.16 3.68
CA THR A 49 22.48 21.81 3.42
C THR A 49 21.61 21.71 4.67
N ASN A 50 22.22 21.46 5.83
CA ASN A 50 21.52 21.46 7.12
C ASN A 50 21.51 22.86 7.78
N ARG A 51 21.74 23.91 6.99
CA ARG A 51 21.64 25.29 7.45
C ARG A 51 20.78 26.11 6.49
N ASN A 52 20.07 27.07 7.07
CA ASN A 52 19.39 28.11 6.35
C ASN A 52 20.41 29.09 5.71
N PRO A 53 20.02 29.91 4.72
CA PRO A 53 20.91 30.91 4.12
C PRO A 53 21.54 31.90 5.12
N ASP A 54 20.89 32.15 6.26
CA ASP A 54 21.37 32.98 7.35
C ASP A 54 22.33 32.27 8.32
N GLY A 55 22.66 30.99 8.04
CA GLY A 55 23.57 30.16 8.84
C GLY A 55 22.95 29.48 10.06
N THR A 56 21.64 29.67 10.31
CA THR A 56 20.93 28.97 11.41
C THR A 56 20.74 27.49 11.10
N ALA A 57 20.59 26.67 12.15
CA ALA A 57 20.34 25.24 12.02
C ALA A 57 18.99 24.98 11.32
N ARG A 58 18.98 24.08 10.35
CA ARG A 58 17.77 23.67 9.62
C ARG A 58 17.25 22.35 10.16
N PHE A 59 15.99 22.34 10.54
CA PHE A 59 15.27 21.14 10.95
C PHE A 59 14.19 20.80 9.93
N THR A 60 14.12 19.55 9.50
CA THR A 60 13.16 19.08 8.50
C THR A 60 12.63 17.70 8.85
N THR A 61 11.47 17.35 8.35
CA THR A 61 11.01 15.95 8.29
C THR A 61 11.95 15.10 7.41
N ILE A 62 11.77 13.79 7.40
CA ILE A 62 12.53 12.90 6.49
C ILE A 62 12.33 13.32 5.03
N SER A 63 11.13 13.74 4.65
CA SER A 63 10.81 14.24 3.31
C SER A 63 11.36 15.63 2.98
N GLY A 64 12.01 16.29 3.94
CA GLY A 64 12.62 17.61 3.74
C GLY A 64 11.67 18.79 4.00
N VAL A 65 10.49 18.58 4.55
CA VAL A 65 9.55 19.66 4.93
C VAL A 65 10.13 20.41 6.14
N PRO A 66 10.28 21.74 6.09
CA PRO A 66 10.78 22.53 7.22
C PRO A 66 9.89 22.41 8.44
N VAL A 67 10.54 22.23 9.61
CA VAL A 67 9.89 22.12 10.92
C VAL A 67 10.31 23.30 11.78
N GLU A 68 9.31 24.02 12.30
CA GLU A 68 9.51 25.14 13.21
C GLU A 68 9.82 24.63 14.64
N ARG A 69 10.49 25.46 15.42
CA ARG A 69 10.84 25.14 16.81
C ARG A 69 9.60 24.96 17.69
N ILE A 70 8.55 25.73 17.41
CA ILE A 70 7.27 25.68 18.13
C ILE A 70 6.13 25.98 17.18
N TYR A 71 5.01 25.34 17.41
CA TYR A 71 3.76 25.59 16.73
C TYR A 71 2.72 26.14 17.71
N THR A 72 1.90 27.08 17.26
CA THR A 72 0.91 27.81 18.04
C THR A 72 -0.41 27.88 17.26
N PRO A 73 -1.52 28.40 17.83
CA PRO A 73 -2.74 28.66 17.08
C PRO A 73 -2.53 29.54 15.83
N ALA A 74 -1.48 30.39 15.83
CA ALA A 74 -1.15 31.24 14.68
C ALA A 74 -0.63 30.48 13.44
N ASP A 75 -0.29 29.21 13.59
CA ASP A 75 0.15 28.32 12.50
C ASP A 75 -1.04 27.60 11.84
N LEU A 76 -2.24 27.74 12.39
CA LEU A 76 -3.48 27.19 11.86
C LEU A 76 -4.27 28.24 11.07
N PRO A 77 -5.22 27.84 10.22
CA PRO A 77 -6.13 28.74 9.53
C PRO A 77 -6.86 29.67 10.50
N SER A 78 -7.12 30.92 10.10
CA SER A 78 -7.74 31.94 10.97
C SER A 78 -9.17 31.59 11.40
N ASP A 79 -9.86 30.72 10.67
CA ASP A 79 -11.20 30.22 10.94
C ASP A 79 -11.22 28.84 11.64
N TRP A 80 -10.08 28.38 12.13
CA TRP A 80 -9.94 27.05 12.75
C TRP A 80 -10.88 26.84 13.94
N ASP A 81 -10.91 27.80 14.85
CA ASP A 81 -11.73 27.69 16.07
C ASP A 81 -13.23 27.93 15.79
N ASP A 82 -13.55 28.67 14.73
CA ASP A 82 -14.94 28.96 14.31
C ASP A 82 -15.54 27.79 13.52
N HIS A 83 -14.72 27.00 12.82
CA HIS A 83 -15.13 25.91 11.93
C HIS A 83 -14.35 24.60 12.15
N PRO A 84 -14.33 24.05 13.39
CA PRO A 84 -13.60 22.81 13.68
C PRO A 84 -14.12 21.61 12.87
N GLU A 85 -15.39 21.62 12.47
CA GLU A 85 -15.99 20.58 11.62
C GLU A 85 -15.38 20.50 10.21
N LYS A 86 -14.90 21.62 9.70
CA LYS A 86 -14.23 21.70 8.38
C LYS A 86 -12.85 21.04 8.37
N TYR A 87 -12.16 21.07 9.49
CA TYR A 87 -10.77 20.64 9.61
C TYR A 87 -10.62 19.28 10.29
N LEU A 88 -11.22 19.13 11.46
CA LEU A 88 -11.12 17.92 12.29
C LEU A 88 -12.35 17.02 12.17
N GLY A 89 -13.53 17.59 12.31
CA GLY A 89 -14.76 16.84 12.49
C GLY A 89 -14.79 16.01 13.78
N ALA A 90 -15.83 15.22 13.97
CA ALA A 90 -15.89 14.20 15.01
C ALA A 90 -15.42 12.83 14.45
N PRO A 91 -14.89 11.92 15.28
CA PRO A 91 -14.56 10.57 14.83
C PRO A 91 -15.74 9.88 14.15
N GLY A 92 -15.51 9.31 12.97
CA GLY A 92 -16.54 8.64 12.17
C GLY A 92 -17.44 9.59 11.35
N GLN A 93 -17.15 10.89 11.34
CA GLN A 93 -17.88 11.90 10.57
C GLN A 93 -16.93 12.65 9.61
N PRO A 94 -17.48 13.25 8.54
CA PRO A 94 -16.71 14.12 7.66
C PRO A 94 -15.96 15.22 8.42
N PRO A 95 -14.77 15.60 7.97
CA PRO A 95 -14.01 15.10 6.81
C PRO A 95 -13.18 13.85 7.07
N TYR A 96 -13.47 13.08 8.13
CA TYR A 96 -12.82 11.84 8.56
C TYR A 96 -11.36 12.00 8.98
N THR A 97 -10.89 13.20 9.23
CA THR A 97 -9.52 13.46 9.70
C THR A 97 -9.19 12.64 10.94
N ARG A 98 -10.13 12.49 11.86
CA ARG A 98 -9.99 11.75 13.13
C ARG A 98 -10.31 10.25 13.02
N GLY A 99 -10.53 9.72 11.82
CA GLY A 99 -10.83 8.31 11.57
C GLY A 99 -12.25 8.05 11.07
N ILE A 100 -12.45 6.91 10.43
CA ILE A 100 -13.74 6.50 9.82
C ILE A 100 -14.69 5.80 10.79
N HIS A 101 -14.24 5.47 12.00
CA HIS A 101 -15.04 4.77 13.02
C HIS A 101 -15.17 5.66 14.26
N ALA A 102 -16.39 5.87 14.72
CA ALA A 102 -16.70 6.73 15.88
C ALA A 102 -16.02 6.27 17.18
N THR A 103 -15.83 4.95 17.34
CA THR A 103 -15.22 4.37 18.54
C THR A 103 -13.71 4.11 18.38
N GLY A 104 -13.17 4.30 17.18
CA GLY A 104 -11.79 3.92 16.89
C GLY A 104 -11.51 2.46 17.28
N TYR A 105 -10.37 2.22 17.90
CA TYR A 105 -9.97 0.88 18.34
C TYR A 105 -10.67 0.40 19.61
N ARG A 106 -11.35 1.27 20.35
CA ARG A 106 -12.18 0.86 21.49
C ARG A 106 -13.31 -0.10 21.10
N GLY A 107 -13.82 0.02 19.88
CA GLY A 107 -14.85 -0.89 19.35
C GLY A 107 -14.28 -2.14 18.70
N LYS A 108 -13.17 -2.01 17.99
CA LYS A 108 -12.49 -3.11 17.31
C LYS A 108 -11.04 -2.71 17.00
N LEU A 109 -10.10 -3.56 17.41
CA LEU A 109 -8.69 -3.40 17.04
C LEU A 109 -8.52 -3.52 15.52
N TRP A 110 -7.38 -3.02 15.01
CA TRP A 110 -6.95 -3.30 13.65
C TRP A 110 -6.74 -4.79 13.44
N THR A 111 -6.88 -5.26 12.21
CA THR A 111 -6.55 -6.64 11.86
C THR A 111 -5.04 -6.81 11.92
N MET A 112 -4.55 -7.64 12.84
CA MET A 112 -3.14 -8.03 12.92
C MET A 112 -2.86 -9.06 11.84
N ARG A 113 -2.11 -8.65 10.84
CA ARG A 113 -1.92 -9.40 9.61
C ARG A 113 -0.44 -9.47 9.28
N GLN A 114 0.10 -10.67 9.19
CA GLN A 114 1.48 -10.87 8.77
C GLN A 114 1.52 -11.27 7.29
N PHE A 115 2.28 -10.52 6.50
CA PHE A 115 2.61 -10.85 5.12
C PHE A 115 3.52 -12.07 5.13
N SER A 116 3.12 -13.17 4.50
CA SER A 116 3.84 -14.42 4.58
C SER A 116 3.60 -15.29 3.35
N GLY A 117 4.64 -15.92 2.90
CA GLY A 117 4.69 -16.89 1.82
C GLY A 117 6.15 -17.21 1.51
N PHE A 118 6.47 -18.46 1.30
CA PHE A 118 7.81 -18.90 0.90
C PHE A 118 7.76 -20.33 0.35
N ALA A 119 8.70 -20.64 -0.50
CA ALA A 119 8.93 -21.97 -1.03
C ALA A 119 7.66 -22.61 -1.61
N THR A 120 7.15 -23.66 -0.99
CA THR A 120 6.01 -24.45 -1.48
C THR A 120 4.69 -24.07 -0.81
N PRO A 121 3.55 -24.37 -1.46
CA PRO A 121 2.23 -24.23 -0.84
C PRO A 121 2.09 -24.97 0.49
N GLU A 122 2.71 -26.15 0.62
CA GLU A 122 2.69 -26.95 1.84
C GLU A 122 3.41 -26.27 3.01
N GLU A 123 4.58 -25.67 2.76
CA GLU A 123 5.35 -24.96 3.77
C GLU A 123 4.66 -23.69 4.19
N THR A 124 4.11 -22.94 3.23
CA THR A 124 3.34 -21.73 3.50
C THR A 124 2.04 -22.03 4.25
N ASN A 125 1.32 -23.13 3.93
CA ASN A 125 0.13 -23.56 4.68
C ASN A 125 0.46 -23.84 6.16
N ARG A 126 1.60 -24.49 6.45
CA ARG A 126 2.05 -24.70 7.84
C ARG A 126 2.31 -23.37 8.56
N ARG A 127 2.97 -22.41 7.89
CA ARG A 127 3.22 -21.07 8.42
C ARG A 127 1.90 -20.33 8.70
N TYR A 128 0.90 -20.43 7.83
CA TYR A 128 -0.40 -19.79 8.05
C TYR A 128 -1.11 -20.33 9.27
N LYS A 129 -1.15 -21.65 9.45
CA LYS A 129 -1.71 -22.28 10.64
C LYS A 129 -0.99 -21.83 11.91
N TYR A 130 0.33 -21.79 11.88
CA TYR A 130 1.13 -21.28 12.98
C TYR A 130 0.79 -19.83 13.34
N LEU A 131 0.74 -18.92 12.36
CA LEU A 131 0.42 -17.51 12.61
C LEU A 131 -0.99 -17.33 13.19
N LEU A 132 -1.97 -18.07 12.72
CA LEU A 132 -3.33 -18.06 13.28
C LEU A 132 -3.34 -18.57 14.72
N GLU A 133 -2.61 -19.63 15.04
CA GLU A 133 -2.45 -20.16 16.40
C GLU A 133 -1.75 -19.16 17.34
N GLN A 134 -0.84 -18.33 16.83
CA GLN A 134 -0.18 -17.27 17.58
C GLN A 134 -1.04 -16.00 17.78
N GLY A 135 -2.29 -16.00 17.31
CA GLY A 135 -3.24 -14.89 17.50
C GLY A 135 -3.31 -13.91 16.34
N GLY A 136 -2.76 -14.23 15.18
CA GLY A 136 -3.02 -13.51 13.93
C GLY A 136 -4.50 -13.55 13.59
N SER A 137 -5.08 -12.45 13.11
CA SER A 137 -6.51 -12.32 12.84
C SER A 137 -6.89 -12.30 11.35
N GLY A 138 -5.91 -12.47 10.47
CA GLY A 138 -6.08 -12.58 9.02
C GLY A 138 -4.79 -12.97 8.34
N LEU A 139 -4.90 -13.49 7.13
CA LEU A 139 -3.77 -13.93 6.31
C LEU A 139 -3.45 -12.90 5.23
N SER A 140 -2.16 -12.83 4.86
CA SER A 140 -1.68 -12.07 3.71
C SER A 140 -0.68 -12.91 2.93
N VAL A 141 -0.99 -13.18 1.65
CA VAL A 141 -0.21 -14.09 0.81
C VAL A 141 0.89 -13.34 0.09
N ALA A 142 2.14 -13.73 0.30
CA ALA A 142 3.27 -13.36 -0.53
C ALA A 142 3.46 -14.41 -1.63
N PHE A 143 3.42 -14.00 -2.89
CA PHE A 143 3.70 -14.85 -4.05
C PHE A 143 5.13 -14.66 -4.54
N ASP A 144 5.71 -15.69 -5.13
CA ASP A 144 7.05 -15.61 -5.72
C ASP A 144 7.04 -14.84 -7.05
N LEU A 145 8.24 -14.41 -7.48
CA LEU A 145 8.38 -13.59 -8.68
C LEU A 145 7.82 -14.26 -9.95
N PRO A 146 8.02 -15.58 -10.22
CA PRO A 146 7.38 -16.23 -11.35
C PRO A 146 5.85 -16.10 -11.32
N THR A 147 5.22 -16.34 -10.18
CA THR A 147 3.76 -16.18 -10.00
C THR A 147 3.33 -14.74 -10.26
N LEU A 148 4.04 -13.73 -9.71
CA LEU A 148 3.77 -12.30 -9.93
C LEU A 148 3.85 -11.90 -11.39
N MET A 149 4.77 -12.51 -12.16
CA MET A 149 4.99 -12.25 -13.58
C MET A 149 4.17 -13.14 -14.52
N GLY A 150 3.29 -14.01 -13.97
CA GLY A 150 2.45 -14.92 -14.73
C GLY A 150 3.23 -15.94 -15.53
N TYR A 151 4.26 -16.54 -14.91
CA TYR A 151 5.05 -17.66 -15.41
C TYR A 151 4.86 -18.89 -14.54
N ASP A 152 4.88 -20.07 -15.17
CA ASP A 152 4.94 -21.33 -14.46
C ASP A 152 6.37 -21.57 -13.91
N SER A 153 6.50 -22.35 -12.84
CA SER A 153 7.79 -22.63 -12.19
C SER A 153 8.80 -23.31 -13.11
N ASP A 154 8.37 -23.99 -14.17
CA ASP A 154 9.24 -24.64 -15.16
C ASP A 154 9.59 -23.74 -16.36
N HIS A 155 9.09 -22.50 -16.40
CA HIS A 155 9.46 -21.54 -17.43
C HIS A 155 10.94 -21.11 -17.30
N ALA A 156 11.58 -20.78 -18.44
CA ALA A 156 13.00 -20.38 -18.43
C ALA A 156 13.25 -19.13 -17.57
N ASN A 157 12.34 -18.15 -17.57
CA ASN A 157 12.47 -16.93 -16.77
C ASN A 157 12.24 -17.16 -15.27
N SER A 158 11.85 -18.35 -14.84
CA SER A 158 11.61 -18.70 -13.44
C SER A 158 12.85 -19.28 -12.75
N GLU A 159 13.97 -19.46 -13.50
CA GLU A 159 15.19 -20.02 -12.96
C GLU A 159 15.80 -19.13 -11.87
N GLY A 160 16.07 -19.73 -10.71
CA GLY A 160 16.64 -19.03 -9.55
C GLY A 160 15.62 -18.28 -8.68
N GLU A 161 14.35 -18.09 -9.12
CA GLU A 161 13.36 -17.23 -8.44
C GLU A 161 12.23 -18.01 -7.76
N VAL A 162 12.04 -19.29 -8.09
CA VAL A 162 10.92 -20.10 -7.58
C VAL A 162 10.95 -20.20 -6.06
N GLY A 163 9.91 -19.70 -5.40
CA GLY A 163 9.74 -19.78 -3.95
C GLY A 163 10.62 -18.83 -3.13
N LYS A 164 11.44 -17.98 -3.75
CA LYS A 164 12.45 -17.14 -3.05
C LYS A 164 11.84 -15.97 -2.27
N CYS A 165 10.95 -15.19 -2.88
CA CYS A 165 10.32 -14.02 -2.25
C CYS A 165 8.85 -14.25 -1.85
N GLY A 166 8.34 -15.45 -2.04
CA GLY A 166 6.96 -15.81 -1.77
C GLY A 166 6.67 -17.26 -2.13
N VAL A 167 5.41 -17.66 -2.05
CA VAL A 167 4.94 -19.00 -2.39
C VAL A 167 4.76 -19.17 -3.91
N ALA A 168 5.26 -20.25 -4.46
CA ALA A 168 5.09 -20.61 -5.86
C ALA A 168 3.69 -21.21 -6.10
N ILE A 169 2.87 -20.57 -6.96
CA ILE A 169 1.53 -21.02 -7.35
C ILE A 169 1.45 -21.13 -8.87
N ASP A 170 1.43 -22.36 -9.35
CA ASP A 170 1.35 -22.64 -10.79
C ASP A 170 -0.09 -22.90 -11.25
N SER A 171 -0.93 -23.45 -10.38
CA SER A 171 -2.26 -23.95 -10.74
C SER A 171 -3.22 -23.99 -9.55
N LEU A 172 -4.49 -24.35 -9.85
CA LEU A 172 -5.52 -24.58 -8.82
C LEU A 172 -5.05 -25.59 -7.75
N GLU A 173 -4.32 -26.66 -8.13
CA GLU A 173 -3.83 -27.68 -7.18
C GLU A 173 -2.96 -27.08 -6.07
N ASP A 174 -2.17 -26.07 -6.40
CA ASP A 174 -1.33 -25.37 -5.43
C ASP A 174 -2.14 -24.50 -4.48
N MET A 175 -3.16 -23.83 -5.01
CA MET A 175 -4.05 -23.02 -4.20
C MET A 175 -4.91 -23.89 -3.26
N GLU A 176 -5.32 -25.08 -3.70
CA GLU A 176 -6.01 -26.09 -2.88
C GLU A 176 -5.12 -26.51 -1.68
N ILE A 177 -3.84 -26.74 -1.91
CA ILE A 177 -2.88 -27.08 -0.86
C ILE A 177 -2.64 -25.89 0.07
N LEU A 178 -2.45 -24.70 -0.49
CA LEU A 178 -2.18 -23.49 0.27
C LEU A 178 -3.25 -23.20 1.33
N PHE A 179 -4.52 -23.40 0.99
CA PHE A 179 -5.66 -23.15 1.89
C PHE A 179 -6.26 -24.41 2.52
N SER A 180 -5.57 -25.55 2.40
CA SER A 180 -6.04 -26.81 3.01
C SER A 180 -6.21 -26.70 4.52
N GLY A 181 -7.43 -26.97 5.01
CA GLY A 181 -7.78 -26.94 6.43
C GLY A 181 -7.93 -25.53 7.02
N ILE A 182 -8.05 -24.50 6.19
CA ILE A 182 -8.34 -23.11 6.59
C ILE A 182 -9.79 -22.78 6.19
N ASP A 183 -10.62 -22.37 7.14
CA ASP A 183 -12.01 -21.96 6.92
C ASP A 183 -12.06 -20.57 6.26
N LEU A 184 -12.36 -20.51 4.96
CA LEU A 184 -12.36 -19.28 4.18
C LEU A 184 -13.57 -18.36 4.43
N GLU A 185 -14.64 -18.83 5.05
CA GLU A 185 -15.73 -17.94 5.51
C GLU A 185 -15.36 -17.18 6.79
N LYS A 186 -14.49 -17.72 7.63
CA LYS A 186 -14.06 -17.10 8.89
C LYS A 186 -12.75 -16.35 8.79
N THR A 187 -11.84 -16.79 7.92
CA THR A 187 -10.51 -16.21 7.79
C THR A 187 -10.48 -15.21 6.64
N THR A 188 -10.20 -13.94 6.94
CA THR A 188 -10.00 -12.94 5.88
C THR A 188 -8.63 -13.10 5.24
N VAL A 189 -8.57 -13.11 3.90
CA VAL A 189 -7.33 -13.33 3.14
C VAL A 189 -7.04 -12.13 2.25
N SER A 190 -5.84 -11.56 2.38
CA SER A 190 -5.30 -10.62 1.41
C SER A 190 -4.32 -11.32 0.48
N MET A 191 -4.29 -10.93 -0.78
CA MET A 191 -3.38 -11.45 -1.80
C MET A 191 -2.62 -10.28 -2.42
N THR A 192 -1.29 -10.26 -2.23
CA THR A 192 -0.41 -9.25 -2.83
C THR A 192 -0.03 -9.71 -4.24
N ILE A 193 -0.94 -9.50 -5.15
CA ILE A 193 -0.83 -9.88 -6.55
C ILE A 193 -1.47 -8.80 -7.43
N ASN A 194 -0.85 -8.45 -8.54
CA ASN A 194 -1.25 -7.33 -9.38
C ASN A 194 -1.57 -7.74 -10.80
N SER A 195 -0.61 -7.89 -11.69
CA SER A 195 -0.88 -8.17 -13.09
C SER A 195 -1.72 -9.45 -13.31
N PRO A 196 -1.43 -10.61 -12.67
CA PRO A 196 -2.26 -11.81 -12.74
C PRO A 196 -3.26 -11.93 -11.58
N ALA A 197 -3.67 -10.83 -10.94
CA ALA A 197 -4.57 -10.86 -9.77
C ALA A 197 -5.91 -11.56 -10.04
N ASN A 198 -6.47 -11.37 -11.23
CA ASN A 198 -7.69 -12.01 -11.68
C ASN A 198 -7.56 -13.55 -11.75
N VAL A 199 -6.39 -14.07 -12.12
CA VAL A 199 -6.12 -15.52 -12.20
C VAL A 199 -6.00 -16.12 -10.79
N LEU A 200 -5.20 -15.52 -9.92
CA LEU A 200 -5.04 -16.00 -8.54
C LEU A 200 -6.33 -15.88 -7.75
N TRP A 201 -7.10 -14.82 -7.97
CA TRP A 201 -8.42 -14.68 -7.35
C TRP A 201 -9.39 -15.75 -7.83
N ALA A 202 -9.39 -16.05 -9.14
CA ALA A 202 -10.21 -17.15 -9.66
C ALA A 202 -9.83 -18.50 -9.03
N MET A 203 -8.52 -18.79 -8.84
CA MET A 203 -8.08 -19.99 -8.13
C MET A 203 -8.59 -20.02 -6.69
N TYR A 204 -8.49 -18.92 -5.95
CA TYR A 204 -9.01 -18.79 -4.59
C TYR A 204 -10.53 -19.00 -4.51
N LEU A 205 -11.29 -18.43 -5.45
CA LEU A 205 -12.75 -18.59 -5.53
C LEU A 205 -13.15 -20.03 -5.79
N VAL A 206 -12.44 -20.73 -6.68
CA VAL A 206 -12.70 -22.16 -6.96
C VAL A 206 -12.36 -23.02 -5.74
N VAL A 207 -11.27 -22.74 -5.01
CA VAL A 207 -10.97 -23.41 -3.74
C VAL A 207 -12.08 -23.19 -2.71
N ALA A 208 -12.57 -21.94 -2.58
CA ALA A 208 -13.69 -21.64 -1.69
C ALA A 208 -14.96 -22.43 -2.07
N GLU A 209 -15.28 -22.52 -3.37
CA GLU A 209 -16.38 -23.33 -3.91
C GLU A 209 -16.22 -24.82 -3.56
N GLN A 210 -15.03 -25.38 -3.74
CA GLN A 210 -14.72 -26.78 -3.41
C GLN A 210 -14.82 -27.07 -1.91
N GLN A 211 -14.50 -26.10 -1.06
CA GLN A 211 -14.68 -26.21 0.40
C GLN A 211 -16.14 -26.03 0.84
N GLY A 212 -17.05 -25.72 -0.08
CA GLY A 212 -18.47 -25.44 0.22
C GLY A 212 -18.73 -24.05 0.80
N ALA A 213 -17.77 -23.13 0.70
CA ALA A 213 -17.92 -21.76 1.16
C ALA A 213 -18.78 -20.94 0.19
N ASP A 214 -19.67 -20.11 0.73
CA ASP A 214 -20.47 -19.17 -0.03
C ASP A 214 -19.62 -17.95 -0.42
N TRP A 215 -19.46 -17.69 -1.71
CA TRP A 215 -18.72 -16.53 -2.21
C TRP A 215 -19.23 -15.19 -1.67
N LYS A 216 -20.51 -15.10 -1.30
CA LYS A 216 -21.10 -13.90 -0.68
C LYS A 216 -20.65 -13.69 0.77
N LYS A 217 -20.11 -14.71 1.42
CA LYS A 217 -19.65 -14.65 2.81
C LYS A 217 -18.14 -14.48 2.94
N ILE A 218 -17.37 -14.99 1.97
CA ILE A 218 -15.92 -14.83 2.00
C ILE A 218 -15.53 -13.36 2.01
N SER A 219 -14.46 -13.03 2.72
CA SER A 219 -13.94 -11.67 2.82
C SER A 219 -12.43 -11.65 2.65
N GLY A 220 -11.95 -10.63 1.99
CA GLY A 220 -10.52 -10.49 1.71
C GLY A 220 -10.24 -9.26 0.88
N THR A 221 -9.03 -9.21 0.34
CA THR A 221 -8.57 -8.08 -0.47
C THR A 221 -7.61 -8.59 -1.53
N LEU A 222 -7.80 -8.21 -2.78
CA LEU A 222 -6.76 -8.24 -3.80
C LEU A 222 -5.95 -6.96 -3.71
N GLN A 223 -4.63 -7.02 -3.92
CA GLN A 223 -3.88 -5.80 -4.18
C GLN A 223 -4.30 -5.21 -5.52
N ASN A 224 -4.11 -5.91 -6.62
CA ASN A 224 -4.69 -5.62 -7.93
C ASN A 224 -4.49 -4.16 -8.40
N ASP A 225 -3.42 -3.51 -7.90
CA ASP A 225 -3.04 -2.16 -8.25
C ASP A 225 -1.96 -2.18 -9.32
N ILE A 226 -2.37 -2.00 -10.57
CA ILE A 226 -1.42 -2.08 -11.68
C ILE A 226 -0.68 -0.76 -11.93
N LEU A 227 -1.25 0.38 -11.55
CA LEU A 227 -0.62 1.68 -11.79
C LEU A 227 0.69 1.81 -11.00
N LYS A 228 0.70 1.39 -9.73
CA LYS A 228 1.94 1.40 -8.93
C LYS A 228 3.02 0.48 -9.48
N GLU A 229 2.65 -0.54 -10.27
CA GLU A 229 3.64 -1.40 -10.93
C GLU A 229 4.42 -0.62 -11.99
N TYR A 230 3.75 0.19 -12.80
CA TYR A 230 4.43 1.03 -13.78
C TYR A 230 5.21 2.16 -13.11
N ILE A 231 4.73 2.67 -11.97
CA ILE A 231 5.40 3.75 -11.23
C ILE A 231 6.67 3.24 -10.54
N ALA A 232 6.56 2.16 -9.74
CA ALA A 232 7.57 1.80 -8.75
C ALA A 232 8.06 0.34 -8.80
N GLN A 233 7.17 -0.66 -8.70
CA GLN A 233 7.55 -2.05 -8.44
C GLN A 233 7.99 -2.82 -9.68
N LYS A 234 7.48 -2.45 -10.86
CA LYS A 234 7.87 -3.00 -12.18
C LYS A 234 7.42 -4.45 -12.47
N GLU A 235 6.46 -4.97 -11.73
CA GLU A 235 5.90 -6.32 -11.91
C GLU A 235 4.63 -6.29 -12.78
N TYR A 236 4.75 -5.86 -14.04
CA TYR A 236 3.66 -5.78 -15.01
C TYR A 236 3.86 -6.78 -16.16
N ILE A 237 2.75 -7.21 -16.78
CA ILE A 237 2.74 -8.18 -17.90
C ILE A 237 2.25 -7.49 -19.19
N TYR A 238 1.14 -6.75 -19.13
CA TYR A 238 0.45 -6.17 -20.28
C TYR A 238 0.64 -4.65 -20.32
N PRO A 239 0.29 -3.98 -21.45
CA PRO A 239 0.26 -2.51 -21.50
C PRO A 239 -0.73 -1.90 -20.50
N PRO A 240 -0.60 -0.59 -20.15
CA PRO A 240 -1.43 0.06 -19.14
C PRO A 240 -2.94 -0.07 -19.38
N ALA A 241 -3.45 0.25 -20.57
CA ALA A 241 -4.88 0.23 -20.84
C ALA A 241 -5.53 -1.17 -20.74
N PRO A 242 -4.99 -2.25 -21.34
CA PRO A 242 -5.46 -3.61 -21.08
C PRO A 242 -5.38 -4.03 -19.61
N SER A 243 -4.34 -3.62 -18.89
CA SER A 243 -4.19 -3.89 -17.46
C SER A 243 -5.29 -3.22 -16.64
N MET A 244 -5.59 -1.95 -16.91
CA MET A 244 -6.70 -1.23 -16.28
C MET A 244 -8.04 -1.92 -16.57
N ARG A 245 -8.24 -2.42 -17.77
CA ARG A 245 -9.43 -3.20 -18.13
C ARG A 245 -9.57 -4.44 -17.23
N LEU A 246 -8.50 -5.22 -17.06
CA LEU A 246 -8.51 -6.42 -16.21
C LEU A 246 -8.85 -6.10 -14.76
N VAL A 247 -8.35 -4.98 -14.22
CA VAL A 247 -8.71 -4.49 -12.88
C VAL A 247 -10.21 -4.20 -12.80
N ILE A 248 -10.78 -3.46 -13.77
CA ILE A 248 -12.21 -3.12 -13.76
C ILE A 248 -13.11 -4.36 -13.99
N ASP A 249 -12.64 -5.37 -14.71
CA ASP A 249 -13.35 -6.65 -14.80
C ASP A 249 -13.53 -7.29 -13.42
N THR A 250 -12.55 -7.18 -12.52
CA THR A 250 -12.68 -7.68 -11.14
C THR A 250 -13.66 -6.84 -10.30
N PHE A 251 -13.78 -5.52 -10.55
CA PHE A 251 -14.76 -4.67 -9.87
C PHE A 251 -16.18 -5.12 -10.22
N GLU A 252 -16.47 -5.21 -11.51
CA GLU A 252 -17.77 -5.64 -12.01
C GLU A 252 -18.15 -7.03 -11.49
N PHE A 253 -17.21 -8.00 -11.54
CA PHE A 253 -17.43 -9.34 -11.02
C PHE A 253 -17.66 -9.34 -9.49
N GLY A 254 -16.83 -8.62 -8.76
CA GLY A 254 -16.89 -8.54 -7.30
C GLY A 254 -18.21 -7.98 -6.77
N LEU A 255 -18.76 -6.96 -7.44
CA LEU A 255 -20.06 -6.39 -7.11
C LEU A 255 -21.18 -7.43 -7.10
N LEU A 256 -21.16 -8.31 -8.06
CA LEU A 256 -22.25 -9.27 -8.29
C LEU A 256 -22.09 -10.55 -7.43
N PHE A 257 -20.87 -11.05 -7.29
CA PHE A 257 -20.63 -12.40 -6.77
C PHE A 257 -19.95 -12.43 -5.40
N THR A 258 -19.14 -11.41 -5.04
CA THR A 258 -18.36 -11.38 -3.81
C THR A 258 -18.46 -10.04 -3.08
N PRO A 259 -19.67 -9.64 -2.64
CA PRO A 259 -19.94 -8.28 -2.15
C PRO A 259 -19.19 -7.90 -0.87
N ARG A 260 -18.50 -8.84 -0.22
CA ARG A 260 -17.68 -8.60 0.98
C ARG A 260 -16.17 -8.60 0.70
N PHE A 261 -15.76 -8.90 -0.54
CA PHE A 261 -14.36 -8.88 -0.96
C PHE A 261 -13.98 -7.49 -1.50
N ASN A 262 -12.78 -7.02 -1.21
CA ASN A 262 -12.25 -5.78 -1.77
C ASN A 262 -11.47 -6.13 -3.05
N PRO A 263 -11.91 -5.68 -4.23
CA PRO A 263 -11.27 -6.07 -5.49
C PRO A 263 -9.95 -5.33 -5.76
N ILE A 264 -9.61 -4.34 -4.92
CA ILE A 264 -8.37 -3.58 -5.02
C ILE A 264 -7.88 -3.09 -3.65
N SER A 265 -6.56 -2.95 -3.53
CA SER A 265 -5.86 -2.22 -2.48
C SER A 265 -4.84 -1.29 -3.14
N ILE A 266 -5.24 -0.03 -3.34
CA ILE A 266 -4.46 1.00 -4.04
C ILE A 266 -3.23 1.33 -3.20
N SER A 267 -2.03 1.13 -3.76
CA SER A 267 -0.83 0.88 -2.96
C SER A 267 0.23 1.98 -3.10
N GLY A 268 0.34 2.82 -2.09
CA GLY A 268 1.44 3.76 -1.90
C GLY A 268 2.70 3.12 -1.29
N TYR A 269 2.56 1.97 -0.64
CA TYR A 269 3.67 1.28 0.02
C TYR A 269 4.89 1.15 -0.90
N HIS A 270 4.71 0.56 -2.08
CA HIS A 270 5.80 0.32 -3.03
C HIS A 270 6.39 1.61 -3.61
N ILE A 271 5.56 2.64 -3.79
CA ILE A 271 5.99 3.99 -4.20
C ILE A 271 6.94 4.57 -3.14
N ARG A 272 6.61 4.44 -1.86
CA ARG A 272 7.44 4.88 -0.74
C ARG A 272 8.74 4.07 -0.64
N GLU A 273 8.67 2.75 -0.78
CA GLU A 273 9.82 1.83 -0.78
C GLU A 273 10.81 2.13 -1.92
N ALA A 274 10.31 2.62 -3.07
CA ALA A 274 11.14 3.07 -4.20
C ALA A 274 11.80 4.45 -3.99
N GLY A 275 11.62 5.07 -2.82
CA GLY A 275 12.30 6.32 -2.44
C GLY A 275 11.47 7.59 -2.58
N ALA A 276 10.15 7.49 -2.75
CA ALA A 276 9.24 8.64 -2.70
C ALA A 276 9.25 9.30 -1.30
N THR A 277 8.97 10.59 -1.26
CA THR A 277 8.63 11.30 -0.02
C THR A 277 7.24 10.86 0.46
N ALA A 278 6.90 11.14 1.73
CA ALA A 278 5.57 10.89 2.27
C ALA A 278 4.47 11.62 1.49
N LEU A 279 4.76 12.83 1.02
CA LEU A 279 3.84 13.61 0.18
C LEU A 279 3.64 12.99 -1.21
N GLN A 280 4.71 12.51 -1.86
CA GLN A 280 4.62 11.84 -3.16
C GLN A 280 3.88 10.51 -3.05
N GLU A 281 4.16 9.70 -2.02
CA GLU A 281 3.38 8.51 -1.71
C GLU A 281 1.89 8.83 -1.59
N LEU A 282 1.54 9.81 -0.75
CA LEU A 282 0.16 10.25 -0.54
C LEU A 282 -0.52 10.67 -1.85
N ALA A 283 0.14 11.55 -2.60
CA ALA A 283 -0.44 12.15 -3.80
C ALA A 283 -0.63 11.13 -4.92
N PHE A 284 0.39 10.33 -5.24
CA PHE A 284 0.30 9.35 -6.32
C PHE A 284 -0.68 8.24 -5.98
N THR A 285 -0.67 7.73 -4.75
CA THR A 285 -1.63 6.70 -4.31
C THR A 285 -3.08 7.15 -4.41
N ILE A 286 -3.38 8.36 -3.95
CA ILE A 286 -4.76 8.87 -4.02
C ILE A 286 -5.15 9.12 -5.48
N TYR A 287 -4.23 9.63 -6.30
CA TYR A 287 -4.53 9.88 -7.70
C TYR A 287 -4.65 8.58 -8.52
N ASP A 288 -3.92 7.52 -8.18
CA ASP A 288 -4.19 6.17 -8.70
C ASP A 288 -5.63 5.74 -8.39
N GLY A 289 -6.09 6.04 -7.17
CA GLY A 289 -7.49 5.84 -6.78
C GLY A 289 -8.48 6.64 -7.65
N VAL A 290 -8.16 7.89 -7.96
CA VAL A 290 -8.95 8.72 -8.89
C VAL A 290 -9.04 8.07 -10.26
N GLU A 291 -7.92 7.61 -10.80
CA GLU A 291 -7.85 6.95 -12.11
C GLU A 291 -8.70 5.67 -12.14
N TYR A 292 -8.63 4.82 -11.10
CA TYR A 292 -9.47 3.61 -11.01
C TYR A 292 -10.96 3.94 -10.95
N VAL A 293 -11.36 4.96 -10.19
CA VAL A 293 -12.75 5.42 -10.13
C VAL A 293 -13.22 5.89 -11.50
N GLU A 294 -12.42 6.69 -12.22
CA GLU A 294 -12.77 7.17 -13.55
C GLU A 294 -12.91 6.03 -14.58
N TRP A 295 -12.04 5.04 -14.53
CA TRP A 295 -12.15 3.87 -15.40
C TRP A 295 -13.41 3.04 -15.11
N ALA A 296 -13.78 2.88 -13.84
CA ALA A 296 -14.99 2.22 -13.43
C ALA A 296 -16.26 2.97 -13.91
N LEU A 297 -16.27 4.30 -13.77
CA LEU A 297 -17.34 5.16 -14.28
C LEU A 297 -17.45 5.12 -15.81
N ARG A 298 -16.31 5.14 -16.53
CA ARG A 298 -16.29 4.97 -17.99
C ARG A 298 -16.83 3.62 -18.44
N ARG A 299 -16.64 2.55 -17.63
CA ARG A 299 -17.26 1.24 -17.85
C ARG A 299 -18.78 1.26 -17.66
N GLY A 300 -19.35 2.26 -16.99
CA GLY A 300 -20.78 2.39 -16.66
C GLY A 300 -21.15 1.86 -15.27
N LEU A 301 -20.18 1.64 -14.38
CA LEU A 301 -20.45 1.28 -12.98
C LEU A 301 -20.85 2.53 -12.19
N ASP A 302 -21.76 2.38 -11.22
CA ASP A 302 -22.15 3.45 -10.31
C ASP A 302 -21.11 3.57 -9.18
N VAL A 303 -20.70 4.80 -8.85
CA VAL A 303 -19.68 5.04 -7.83
C VAL A 303 -20.09 4.49 -6.46
N ASP A 304 -21.34 4.61 -6.08
CA ASP A 304 -21.86 4.14 -4.79
C ASP A 304 -22.02 2.61 -4.73
N ASP A 305 -21.97 1.91 -5.86
CA ASP A 305 -21.96 0.46 -5.89
C ASP A 305 -20.56 -0.09 -5.58
N PHE A 306 -19.49 0.43 -6.21
CA PHE A 306 -18.14 -0.14 -6.08
C PHE A 306 -17.24 0.57 -5.05
N ALA A 307 -17.35 1.89 -4.87
CA ALA A 307 -16.45 2.64 -3.98
C ALA A 307 -16.46 2.17 -2.52
N PRO A 308 -17.57 1.65 -1.94
CA PRO A 308 -17.55 1.04 -0.61
C PRO A 308 -16.57 -0.14 -0.47
N ARG A 309 -16.04 -0.67 -1.57
CA ARG A 309 -15.08 -1.79 -1.60
C ARG A 309 -13.68 -1.38 -2.00
N LEU A 310 -13.44 -0.13 -2.35
CA LEU A 310 -12.08 0.36 -2.52
C LEU A 310 -11.35 0.34 -1.18
N SER A 311 -10.10 -0.07 -1.21
CA SER A 311 -9.19 -0.01 -0.07
C SER A 311 -7.84 0.51 -0.53
N PHE A 312 -7.01 0.92 0.44
CA PHE A 312 -5.71 1.50 0.19
C PHE A 312 -4.64 0.77 0.97
N PHE A 313 -3.39 0.98 0.60
CA PHE A 313 -2.24 0.42 1.27
C PHE A 313 -1.13 1.46 1.34
N PHE A 314 -0.77 1.86 2.55
CA PHE A 314 0.27 2.83 2.81
C PHE A 314 1.47 2.24 3.54
N ASN A 315 2.62 2.87 3.34
CA ASN A 315 3.82 2.67 4.14
C ASN A 315 3.72 3.44 5.46
N SER A 316 4.43 3.02 6.50
CA SER A 316 4.69 3.80 7.69
C SER A 316 6.18 3.83 7.98
N HIS A 317 6.80 5.00 7.78
CA HIS A 317 8.24 5.21 7.93
C HIS A 317 8.62 5.75 9.32
N ASN A 318 9.90 6.02 9.55
CA ASN A 318 10.44 6.46 10.85
C ASN A 318 10.08 7.89 11.26
N ASP A 319 9.65 8.76 10.34
CA ASP A 319 9.23 10.12 10.71
C ASP A 319 7.83 10.10 11.30
N PHE A 320 7.78 9.90 12.61
CA PHE A 320 6.58 9.60 13.37
C PHE A 320 5.42 10.58 13.13
N PHE A 321 5.69 11.87 13.21
CA PHE A 321 4.63 12.88 13.04
C PHE A 321 4.24 13.13 11.59
N GLU A 322 5.19 13.01 10.66
CA GLU A 322 4.94 13.12 9.23
C GLU A 322 4.02 11.98 8.76
N GLU A 323 4.25 10.75 9.22
CA GLU A 323 3.41 9.60 8.90
C GLU A 323 1.98 9.73 9.45
N ILE A 324 1.84 10.16 10.70
CA ILE A 324 0.51 10.40 11.30
C ILE A 324 -0.25 11.48 10.51
N ALA A 325 0.41 12.58 10.15
CA ALA A 325 -0.19 13.65 9.36
C ALA A 325 -0.61 13.15 7.96
N LYS A 326 0.20 12.31 7.32
CA LYS A 326 -0.11 11.66 6.03
C LYS A 326 -1.42 10.86 6.10
N PHE A 327 -1.59 9.99 7.10
CA PHE A 327 -2.79 9.19 7.27
C PHE A 327 -4.04 10.02 7.59
N ARG A 328 -3.89 11.11 8.33
CA ARG A 328 -4.96 12.05 8.62
C ARG A 328 -5.39 12.80 7.36
N ALA A 329 -4.42 13.32 6.60
CA ALA A 329 -4.65 14.01 5.34
C ALA A 329 -5.28 13.09 4.29
N SER A 330 -4.84 11.82 4.20
CA SER A 330 -5.33 10.88 3.20
C SER A 330 -6.86 10.70 3.27
N ARG A 331 -7.43 10.53 4.47
CA ARG A 331 -8.88 10.38 4.66
C ARG A 331 -9.64 11.63 4.27
N LYS A 332 -9.14 12.81 4.66
CA LYS A 332 -9.75 14.10 4.34
C LYS A 332 -9.73 14.37 2.84
N ILE A 333 -8.59 14.13 2.18
CA ILE A 333 -8.45 14.31 0.72
C ILE A 333 -9.40 13.38 -0.02
N TRP A 334 -9.44 12.08 0.36
CA TRP A 334 -10.32 11.12 -0.29
C TRP A 334 -11.79 11.47 -0.14
N TYR A 335 -12.21 11.87 1.07
CA TYR A 335 -13.57 12.37 1.30
C TYR A 335 -13.93 13.52 0.35
N ARG A 336 -13.04 14.51 0.21
CA ARG A 336 -13.26 15.65 -0.68
C ARG A 336 -13.38 15.21 -2.14
N LEU A 337 -12.49 14.36 -2.61
CA LEU A 337 -12.53 13.84 -3.98
C LEU A 337 -13.81 13.06 -4.26
N MET A 338 -14.23 12.18 -3.34
CA MET A 338 -15.43 11.38 -3.52
C MET A 338 -16.69 12.24 -3.53
N THR A 339 -16.75 13.32 -2.75
CA THR A 339 -17.90 14.22 -2.70
C THR A 339 -17.88 15.29 -3.79
N GLU A 340 -16.73 15.94 -4.01
CA GLU A 340 -16.62 17.11 -4.89
C GLU A 340 -16.40 16.72 -6.36
N ARG A 341 -15.60 15.64 -6.64
CA ARG A 341 -15.28 15.21 -8.02
C ARG A 341 -16.21 14.12 -8.53
N PHE A 342 -16.62 13.17 -7.66
CA PHE A 342 -17.36 11.97 -8.05
C PHE A 342 -18.81 11.95 -7.58
N ASP A 343 -19.26 12.94 -6.82
CA ASP A 343 -20.64 13.10 -6.33
C ASP A 343 -21.17 11.87 -5.56
N ALA A 344 -20.28 11.13 -4.87
CA ALA A 344 -20.63 9.94 -4.10
C ALA A 344 -21.55 10.31 -2.91
N LYS A 345 -22.69 9.62 -2.80
CA LYS A 345 -23.75 9.93 -1.82
C LYS A 345 -23.67 9.08 -0.56
N LEU A 346 -23.19 7.84 -0.67
CA LEU A 346 -23.12 6.95 0.48
C LEU A 346 -21.88 7.27 1.33
N ALA A 347 -22.06 7.38 2.65
CA ALA A 347 -20.95 7.61 3.58
C ALA A 347 -19.82 6.57 3.42
N ARG A 348 -20.16 5.30 3.15
CA ARG A 348 -19.15 4.24 2.95
C ARG A 348 -18.34 4.43 1.67
N SER A 349 -18.87 5.07 0.63
CA SER A 349 -18.14 5.42 -0.59
C SER A 349 -17.12 6.53 -0.35
N GLN A 350 -17.34 7.35 0.67
CA GLN A 350 -16.49 8.47 1.05
C GLN A 350 -15.37 8.07 2.02
N TRP A 351 -15.42 6.85 2.58
CA TRP A 351 -14.42 6.36 3.54
C TRP A 351 -13.15 5.90 2.85
N MET A 352 -12.01 6.37 3.31
CA MET A 352 -10.73 5.75 2.99
C MET A 352 -10.41 4.69 4.06
N ARG A 353 -10.47 3.42 3.65
CA ARG A 353 -10.02 2.28 4.46
C ARG A 353 -8.65 1.86 3.95
N PHE A 354 -7.71 1.70 4.84
CA PHE A 354 -6.36 1.33 4.43
C PHE A 354 -5.71 0.30 5.34
N HIS A 355 -4.86 -0.49 4.73
CA HIS A 355 -3.82 -1.30 5.34
C HIS A 355 -2.56 -0.47 5.48
N THR A 356 -1.75 -0.74 6.50
CA THR A 356 -0.42 -0.18 6.63
C THR A 356 0.60 -1.29 6.83
N GLN A 357 1.75 -1.14 6.20
CA GLN A 357 2.94 -1.91 6.48
C GLN A 357 4.04 -0.97 6.95
N THR A 358 4.82 -1.40 7.92
CA THR A 358 6.05 -0.69 8.33
C THR A 358 7.04 -0.64 7.17
N ALA A 359 7.96 0.33 7.20
CA ALA A 359 8.84 0.61 6.06
C ALA A 359 10.02 -0.36 6.00
N GLY A 360 9.98 -1.35 5.11
CA GLY A 360 11.08 -2.28 4.85
C GLY A 360 12.36 -1.55 4.44
N VAL A 361 12.25 -0.53 3.58
CA VAL A 361 13.38 0.30 3.10
C VAL A 361 14.16 0.99 4.24
N SER A 362 13.56 1.17 5.41
CA SER A 362 14.20 1.77 6.58
C SER A 362 14.96 0.77 7.45
N LEU A 363 14.77 -0.52 7.21
CA LEU A 363 15.39 -1.58 7.99
C LEU A 363 16.78 -1.89 7.45
N THR A 364 17.70 -2.21 8.35
CA THR A 364 19.11 -2.34 8.02
C THR A 364 19.61 -3.76 8.23
N ALA A 365 20.49 -4.22 7.37
CA ALA A 365 21.23 -5.48 7.55
C ALA A 365 22.21 -5.38 8.73
N GLN A 366 22.73 -4.17 8.98
CA GLN A 366 23.59 -3.86 10.11
C GLN A 366 22.76 -3.76 11.39
N GLN A 367 23.24 -4.41 12.46
CA GLN A 367 22.60 -4.41 13.78
C GLN A 367 21.08 -4.73 13.69
N PRO A 368 20.70 -5.87 13.10
CA PRO A 368 19.30 -6.14 12.71
C PRO A 368 18.34 -6.13 13.91
N MET A 369 18.81 -6.41 15.13
CA MET A 369 17.96 -6.31 16.33
C MET A 369 17.43 -4.89 16.59
N ASN A 370 18.12 -3.83 16.13
CA ASN A 370 17.64 -2.46 16.22
C ASN A 370 16.39 -2.22 15.35
N ASN A 371 16.15 -3.07 14.36
CA ASN A 371 14.95 -3.00 13.51
C ASN A 371 13.66 -3.22 14.31
N ILE A 372 13.70 -3.96 15.42
CA ILE A 372 12.56 -4.10 16.35
C ILE A 372 12.09 -2.72 16.84
N ALA A 373 13.02 -1.86 17.24
CA ALA A 373 12.69 -0.51 17.70
C ALA A 373 12.14 0.36 16.55
N ARG A 374 12.73 0.27 15.34
CA ARG A 374 12.25 1.00 14.16
C ARG A 374 10.82 0.60 13.82
N VAL A 375 10.57 -0.70 13.73
CA VAL A 375 9.24 -1.26 13.45
C VAL A 375 8.21 -0.88 14.51
N ALA A 376 8.59 -0.86 15.80
CA ALA A 376 7.69 -0.44 16.88
C ALA A 376 7.25 1.04 16.74
N ILE A 377 8.18 1.95 16.40
CA ILE A 377 7.90 3.37 16.16
C ILE A 377 6.97 3.54 14.94
N GLN A 378 7.27 2.85 13.84
CA GLN A 378 6.48 2.89 12.60
C GLN A 378 5.07 2.33 12.82
N ALA A 379 4.95 1.20 13.50
CA ALA A 379 3.67 0.59 13.84
C ALA A 379 2.83 1.50 14.76
N LEU A 380 3.46 2.17 15.72
CA LEU A 380 2.80 3.15 16.58
C LEU A 380 2.27 4.35 15.75
N ALA A 381 3.05 4.86 14.79
CA ALA A 381 2.59 5.91 13.89
C ALA A 381 1.38 5.47 13.05
N ALA A 382 1.39 4.25 12.51
CA ALA A 382 0.27 3.68 11.76
C ALA A 382 -1.01 3.56 12.61
N VAL A 383 -0.88 3.09 13.86
CA VAL A 383 -2.01 2.96 14.80
C VAL A 383 -2.57 4.34 15.17
N LEU A 384 -1.73 5.30 15.54
CA LEU A 384 -2.17 6.68 15.81
C LEU A 384 -2.70 7.37 14.56
N GLY A 385 -2.26 6.94 13.38
CA GLY A 385 -2.80 7.34 12.09
C GLY A 385 -4.16 6.73 11.74
N GLY A 386 -4.64 5.73 12.49
CA GLY A 386 -5.98 5.14 12.35
C GLY A 386 -6.11 4.06 11.28
N THR A 387 -5.08 3.22 11.07
CA THR A 387 -5.09 2.08 10.13
C THR A 387 -6.15 1.03 10.49
N GLN A 388 -6.73 0.35 9.49
CA GLN A 388 -7.69 -0.75 9.70
C GLN A 388 -7.04 -2.12 9.76
N SER A 389 -5.86 -2.29 9.19
CA SER A 389 -5.04 -3.49 9.32
C SER A 389 -3.56 -3.12 9.27
N LEU A 390 -2.72 -3.91 9.91
CA LEU A 390 -1.29 -3.64 10.06
C LEU A 390 -0.48 -4.90 9.80
N HIS A 391 0.59 -4.75 9.00
CA HIS A 391 1.74 -5.64 8.96
C HIS A 391 2.94 -4.96 9.61
N THR A 392 3.67 -5.70 10.41
CA THR A 392 4.95 -5.30 10.98
C THR A 392 6.05 -6.17 10.38
N ASP A 393 7.04 -5.54 9.76
CA ASP A 393 8.19 -6.24 9.21
C ASP A 393 8.99 -6.91 10.33
N SER A 394 9.65 -8.00 10.01
CA SER A 394 10.52 -8.70 10.95
C SER A 394 11.89 -8.03 11.03
N TYR A 395 12.62 -8.27 12.11
CA TYR A 395 13.93 -7.64 12.30
C TYR A 395 14.97 -8.09 11.28
N ASP A 396 14.77 -9.26 10.66
CA ASP A 396 15.63 -9.86 9.64
C ASP A 396 15.22 -9.51 8.19
N GLU A 397 14.26 -8.59 8.00
CA GLU A 397 13.69 -8.19 6.70
C GLU A 397 14.75 -7.79 5.67
N ALA A 398 15.78 -7.05 6.10
CA ALA A 398 16.88 -6.61 5.23
C ALA A 398 17.87 -7.75 4.87
N LEU A 399 17.70 -8.93 5.44
CA LEU A 399 18.61 -10.07 5.24
C LEU A 399 17.97 -11.18 4.38
N ALA A 400 16.74 -11.57 4.71
CA ALA A 400 16.02 -12.66 4.05
C ALA A 400 14.52 -12.64 4.43
N LEU A 401 13.75 -13.60 3.90
CA LEU A 401 12.41 -13.88 4.40
C LEU A 401 12.47 -14.27 5.90
N PRO A 402 11.43 -13.91 6.70
CA PRO A 402 11.51 -14.03 8.14
C PRO A 402 11.63 -15.46 8.64
N THR A 403 12.52 -15.64 9.62
CA THR A 403 12.51 -16.84 10.46
C THR A 403 11.21 -16.92 11.26
N GLU A 404 10.88 -18.09 11.82
CA GLU A 404 9.70 -18.25 12.67
C GLU A 404 9.75 -17.36 13.92
N GLU A 405 10.93 -17.22 14.53
CA GLU A 405 11.14 -16.34 15.67
C GLU A 405 10.95 -14.87 15.31
N ALA A 406 11.54 -14.42 14.21
CA ALA A 406 11.42 -13.05 13.74
C ALA A 406 9.96 -12.69 13.41
N ALA A 407 9.24 -13.57 12.73
CA ALA A 407 7.81 -13.40 12.43
C ALA A 407 6.96 -13.33 13.71
N ARG A 408 7.29 -14.14 14.73
CA ARG A 408 6.62 -14.10 16.03
C ARG A 408 6.87 -12.76 16.75
N ILE A 409 8.10 -12.28 16.79
CA ILE A 409 8.45 -10.98 17.41
C ILE A 409 7.71 -9.84 16.70
N ALA A 410 7.65 -9.86 15.37
CA ALA A 410 6.91 -8.87 14.59
C ALA A 410 5.41 -8.84 14.97
N LEU A 411 4.77 -10.00 15.12
CA LEU A 411 3.39 -10.07 15.59
C LEU A 411 3.24 -9.60 17.05
N ARG A 412 4.18 -9.96 17.93
CA ARG A 412 4.18 -9.50 19.33
C ARG A 412 4.29 -7.98 19.44
N THR A 413 5.03 -7.32 18.55
CA THR A 413 5.10 -5.86 18.49
C THR A 413 3.71 -5.24 18.35
N GLN A 414 2.86 -5.75 17.45
CA GLN A 414 1.48 -5.29 17.33
C GLN A 414 0.65 -5.55 18.59
N GLN A 415 0.82 -6.73 19.20
CA GLN A 415 0.09 -7.10 20.42
C GLN A 415 0.50 -6.23 21.62
N ILE A 416 1.78 -5.91 21.78
CA ILE A 416 2.26 -4.98 22.82
C ILE A 416 1.62 -3.60 22.63
N LEU A 417 1.60 -3.07 21.39
CA LEU A 417 0.93 -1.81 21.10
C LEU A 417 -0.57 -1.85 21.45
N ALA A 418 -1.24 -2.94 21.15
CA ALA A 418 -2.67 -3.08 21.40
C ALA A 418 -3.04 -3.21 22.90
N TYR A 419 -2.23 -3.92 23.67
CA TYR A 419 -2.62 -4.35 25.03
C TYR A 419 -1.85 -3.65 26.17
N GLU A 420 -0.67 -3.05 25.89
CA GLU A 420 0.20 -2.51 26.94
C GLU A 420 0.42 -0.99 26.82
N SER A 421 0.18 -0.39 25.64
CA SER A 421 0.57 1.01 25.40
C SER A 421 -0.49 2.06 25.71
N GLY A 422 -1.78 1.66 25.83
CA GLY A 422 -2.90 2.58 26.04
C GLY A 422 -3.34 3.36 24.78
N VAL A 423 -2.73 3.15 23.61
CA VAL A 423 -3.07 3.88 22.36
C VAL A 423 -4.48 3.59 21.86
N VAL A 424 -5.11 2.51 22.32
CA VAL A 424 -6.47 2.11 21.94
C VAL A 424 -7.55 2.74 22.83
N ASP A 425 -7.17 3.38 23.94
CA ASP A 425 -8.11 3.84 24.97
C ASP A 425 -8.85 5.12 24.59
N THR A 426 -8.35 5.87 23.61
CA THR A 426 -9.00 7.06 23.09
C THR A 426 -8.88 7.15 21.56
N VAL A 427 -9.73 7.95 20.92
CA VAL A 427 -9.71 8.15 19.47
C VAL A 427 -8.90 9.41 19.16
N ASP A 428 -7.93 9.28 18.25
CA ASP A 428 -7.12 10.41 17.75
C ASP A 428 -6.53 11.28 18.87
N PRO A 429 -5.66 10.72 19.72
CA PRO A 429 -5.12 11.43 20.90
C PRO A 429 -4.26 12.66 20.54
N LEU A 430 -3.77 12.76 19.31
CA LEU A 430 -2.98 13.88 18.81
C LEU A 430 -3.82 14.95 18.10
N GLY A 431 -5.14 14.74 17.97
CA GLY A 431 -6.06 15.69 17.37
C GLY A 431 -6.06 17.02 18.13
N GLY A 432 -5.87 18.14 17.41
CA GLY A 432 -5.73 19.48 17.97
C GLY A 432 -4.29 19.88 18.32
N SER A 433 -3.29 19.00 18.12
CA SER A 433 -1.89 19.40 18.16
C SER A 433 -1.59 20.37 17.02
N TYR A 434 -1.20 21.58 17.34
CA TYR A 434 -0.89 22.60 16.32
C TYR A 434 0.13 22.11 15.30
N PHE A 435 1.14 21.35 15.71
CA PHE A 435 2.14 20.76 14.83
C PHE A 435 1.54 19.71 13.90
N VAL A 436 0.80 18.73 14.44
CA VAL A 436 0.22 17.66 13.65
C VAL A 436 -0.83 18.18 12.67
N GLU A 437 -1.66 19.14 13.10
CA GLU A 437 -2.66 19.74 12.25
C GLU A 437 -2.03 20.57 11.13
N THR A 438 -0.98 21.34 11.43
CA THR A 438 -0.22 22.08 10.41
C THR A 438 0.41 21.14 9.38
N LEU A 439 1.02 20.03 9.80
CA LEU A 439 1.55 19.03 8.87
C LEU A 439 0.42 18.39 8.03
N THR A 440 -0.72 18.08 8.64
CA THR A 440 -1.88 17.50 7.94
C THR A 440 -2.36 18.44 6.83
N LEU A 441 -2.46 19.74 7.10
CA LEU A 441 -2.86 20.74 6.11
C LEU A 441 -1.81 20.91 4.99
N LYS A 442 -0.52 20.90 5.32
CA LYS A 442 0.56 20.94 4.31
C LYS A 442 0.52 19.73 3.40
N MET A 443 0.26 18.53 3.95
CA MET A 443 0.08 17.30 3.15
C MET A 443 -1.12 17.40 2.22
N GLU A 444 -2.26 17.90 2.71
CA GLU A 444 -3.44 18.11 1.89
C GLU A 444 -3.15 19.08 0.73
N GLN A 445 -2.59 20.25 1.03
CA GLN A 445 -2.24 21.24 0.02
C GLN A 445 -1.29 20.68 -1.04
N GLY A 446 -0.17 20.08 -0.62
CA GLY A 446 0.81 19.52 -1.53
C GLY A 446 0.26 18.40 -2.41
N ALA A 447 -0.67 17.58 -1.89
CA ALA A 447 -1.32 16.54 -2.68
C ALA A 447 -2.19 17.16 -3.80
N PHE A 448 -2.98 18.19 -3.51
CA PHE A 448 -3.78 18.88 -4.53
C PHE A 448 -2.92 19.60 -5.58
N GLU A 449 -1.72 20.08 -5.22
CA GLU A 449 -0.76 20.63 -6.18
C GLU A 449 -0.26 19.55 -7.17
N TYR A 450 -0.02 18.32 -6.69
CA TYR A 450 0.27 17.17 -7.55
C TYR A 450 -0.94 16.77 -8.41
N PHE A 451 -2.14 16.77 -7.85
CA PHE A 451 -3.35 16.45 -8.63
C PHE A 451 -3.56 17.41 -9.79
N ALA A 452 -3.36 18.70 -9.58
CA ALA A 452 -3.46 19.69 -10.65
C ALA A 452 -2.44 19.44 -11.79
N LYS A 453 -1.21 18.98 -11.47
CA LYS A 453 -0.22 18.59 -12.49
C LYS A 453 -0.68 17.34 -13.25
N LEU A 454 -1.16 16.32 -12.54
CA LEU A 454 -1.61 15.06 -13.13
C LEU A 454 -2.88 15.27 -14.00
N ASP A 455 -3.82 16.10 -13.56
CA ASP A 455 -4.99 16.49 -14.35
C ASP A 455 -4.56 17.20 -15.66
N ALA A 456 -3.58 18.10 -15.58
CA ALA A 456 -3.04 18.81 -16.76
C ALA A 456 -2.32 17.86 -17.75
N MET A 457 -1.80 16.72 -17.27
CA MET A 457 -1.18 15.68 -18.09
C MET A 457 -2.20 14.70 -18.70
N GLY A 458 -3.47 14.78 -18.32
CA GLY A 458 -4.54 13.90 -18.80
C GLY A 458 -4.74 12.64 -17.99
N GLY A 459 -4.32 12.61 -16.72
CA GLY A 459 -4.49 11.51 -15.79
C GLY A 459 -3.21 10.70 -15.53
N MET A 460 -3.32 9.73 -14.62
CA MET A 460 -2.14 8.96 -14.17
C MET A 460 -1.58 8.06 -15.27
N VAL A 461 -2.43 7.43 -16.08
CA VAL A 461 -1.96 6.56 -17.19
C VAL A 461 -1.06 7.36 -18.13
N HIS A 462 -1.49 8.55 -18.56
CA HIS A 462 -0.68 9.41 -19.44
C HIS A 462 0.58 9.94 -18.73
N ALA A 463 0.50 10.27 -17.44
CA ALA A 463 1.66 10.69 -16.66
C ALA A 463 2.71 9.57 -16.55
N ILE A 464 2.28 8.31 -16.40
CA ILE A 464 3.16 7.12 -16.42
C ILE A 464 3.84 6.97 -17.78
N GLU A 465 3.08 7.07 -18.87
CA GLU A 465 3.64 6.99 -20.24
C GLU A 465 4.66 8.08 -20.52
N GLN A 466 4.53 9.25 -19.90
CA GLN A 466 5.49 10.37 -19.96
C GLN A 466 6.62 10.26 -18.93
N GLY A 467 6.59 9.27 -18.02
CA GLY A 467 7.60 9.05 -17.00
C GLY A 467 7.62 10.06 -15.86
N PHE A 468 6.55 10.80 -15.67
CA PHE A 468 6.52 11.86 -14.65
C PHE A 468 6.67 11.30 -13.22
N PRO A 469 5.83 10.37 -12.74
CA PRO A 469 6.00 9.86 -11.38
C PRO A 469 7.32 9.12 -11.18
N GLN A 470 7.81 8.40 -12.19
CA GLN A 470 9.09 7.68 -12.11
C GLN A 470 10.27 8.66 -11.94
N LYS A 471 10.27 9.80 -12.65
CA LYS A 471 11.29 10.85 -12.49
C LYS A 471 11.25 11.50 -11.11
N GLU A 472 10.07 11.80 -10.60
CA GLU A 472 9.87 12.34 -9.25
C GLU A 472 10.44 11.39 -8.17
N LEU A 473 10.21 10.09 -8.31
CA LEU A 473 10.75 9.07 -7.41
C LEU A 473 12.28 8.99 -7.50
N ALA A 474 12.81 8.92 -8.71
CA ALA A 474 14.25 8.84 -8.93
C ALA A 474 14.98 10.05 -8.33
N GLU A 475 14.43 11.27 -8.49
CA GLU A 475 15.00 12.48 -7.93
C GLU A 475 14.96 12.49 -6.40
N SER A 476 13.83 12.11 -5.78
CA SER A 476 13.72 12.07 -4.33
C SER A 476 14.62 11.00 -3.70
N SER A 477 14.70 9.82 -4.31
CA SER A 477 15.60 8.74 -3.90
C SER A 477 17.07 9.17 -3.98
N TYR A 478 17.47 9.81 -5.08
CA TYR A 478 18.83 10.34 -5.25
C TYR A 478 19.18 11.38 -4.17
N ARG A 479 18.28 12.34 -3.93
CA ARG A 479 18.48 13.36 -2.87
C ARG A 479 18.63 12.71 -1.49
N TYR A 480 17.82 11.70 -1.18
CA TYR A 480 17.92 10.97 0.08
C TYR A 480 19.26 10.23 0.21
N ALA A 481 19.68 9.50 -0.82
CA ALA A 481 20.96 8.79 -0.84
C ALA A 481 22.15 9.77 -0.61
N ARG A 482 22.14 10.91 -1.28
CA ARG A 482 23.16 11.97 -1.10
C ARG A 482 23.19 12.51 0.33
N ALA A 483 22.03 12.71 0.96
CA ALA A 483 21.93 13.18 2.33
C ALA A 483 22.48 12.15 3.34
N VAL A 484 22.30 10.85 3.08
CA VAL A 484 22.87 9.76 3.87
C VAL A 484 24.40 9.69 3.71
N GLU A 485 24.90 9.76 2.48
CA GLU A 485 26.34 9.79 2.18
C GLU A 485 27.05 10.98 2.84
N ALA A 486 26.42 12.15 2.80
CA ALA A 486 26.95 13.38 3.40
C ALA A 486 26.76 13.42 4.94
N LYS A 487 26.18 12.39 5.54
CA LYS A 487 25.79 12.32 6.96
C LYS A 487 24.86 13.47 7.40
N GLU A 488 24.11 14.05 6.49
CA GLU A 488 23.02 14.97 6.81
C GLU A 488 21.84 14.23 7.44
N LYS A 489 21.70 12.96 7.07
CA LYS A 489 20.78 11.99 7.70
C LYS A 489 21.60 10.87 8.33
N ILE A 490 21.36 10.62 9.61
CA ILE A 490 22.01 9.53 10.34
C ILE A 490 21.10 8.31 10.34
N ILE A 491 21.67 7.18 9.91
CA ILE A 491 21.08 5.85 10.04
C ILE A 491 21.94 5.07 11.01
N VAL A 492 21.42 4.85 12.21
CA VAL A 492 22.14 4.18 13.32
C VAL A 492 22.59 2.79 12.88
N GLY A 493 23.88 2.52 13.05
CA GLY A 493 24.53 1.27 12.67
C GLY A 493 24.99 1.22 11.21
N VAL A 494 24.62 2.19 10.36
CA VAL A 494 24.99 2.24 8.94
C VAL A 494 26.03 3.31 8.66
N ASN A 495 25.72 4.58 8.87
CA ASN A 495 26.65 5.69 8.62
C ASN A 495 27.14 6.38 9.89
N ASP A 496 26.60 5.99 11.05
CA ASP A 496 27.09 6.35 12.39
C ASP A 496 26.80 5.23 13.40
N PHE A 497 27.44 5.23 14.57
CA PHE A 497 27.30 4.21 15.63
C PHE A 497 27.57 2.77 15.11
N VAL A 498 28.52 2.62 14.22
CA VAL A 498 28.91 1.34 13.61
C VAL A 498 29.68 0.47 14.60
N VAL A 499 29.37 -0.82 14.64
CA VAL A 499 30.09 -1.85 15.43
C VAL A 499 30.45 -3.05 14.55
N GLU A 500 31.42 -3.85 14.99
CA GLU A 500 31.68 -5.15 14.35
C GLU A 500 30.58 -6.15 14.74
N GLU A 501 30.10 -6.92 13.77
CA GLU A 501 28.99 -7.84 13.95
C GLU A 501 29.33 -9.25 13.52
N THR A 502 28.70 -10.23 14.16
CA THR A 502 28.69 -11.62 13.71
C THR A 502 27.51 -11.86 12.77
N PRO A 503 27.69 -12.66 11.69
CA PRO A 503 26.59 -13.00 10.79
C PRO A 503 25.40 -13.62 11.54
N GLN A 504 24.21 -13.23 11.16
CA GLN A 504 22.94 -13.78 11.67
C GLN A 504 22.54 -15.02 10.88
N GLU A 505 21.85 -15.95 11.53
CA GLU A 505 21.21 -17.08 10.86
C GLU A 505 19.98 -16.59 10.07
N ILE A 506 19.91 -16.96 8.78
CA ILE A 506 18.83 -16.56 7.87
C ILE A 506 18.06 -17.76 7.33
N LEU A 507 16.82 -17.57 6.93
CA LEU A 507 16.04 -18.57 6.24
C LEU A 507 16.63 -18.81 4.83
N TYR A 508 17.04 -20.04 4.55
CA TYR A 508 17.56 -20.43 3.25
C TYR A 508 16.54 -21.26 2.46
N ILE A 509 16.29 -20.87 1.21
CA ILE A 509 15.42 -21.59 0.27
C ILE A 509 16.28 -22.18 -0.85
N GLY A 510 16.32 -23.52 -0.90
CA GLY A 510 17.15 -24.27 -1.85
C GLY A 510 16.52 -24.45 -3.23
N GLU A 511 17.32 -24.86 -4.21
CA GLU A 511 16.90 -25.15 -5.60
C GLU A 511 15.92 -26.33 -5.73
N THR A 512 15.85 -27.20 -4.73
CA THR A 512 14.93 -28.35 -4.67
C THR A 512 13.45 -27.95 -4.75
N VAL A 513 13.12 -26.70 -4.41
CA VAL A 513 11.76 -26.16 -4.55
C VAL A 513 11.36 -26.16 -6.01
N ARG A 514 12.17 -25.59 -6.92
CA ARG A 514 11.91 -25.56 -8.37
C ARG A 514 11.77 -26.96 -8.96
N GLU A 515 12.65 -27.88 -8.59
CA GLU A 515 12.59 -29.28 -9.06
C GLU A 515 11.26 -29.94 -8.67
N SER A 516 10.86 -29.81 -7.41
CA SER A 516 9.59 -30.33 -6.90
C SER A 516 8.40 -29.73 -7.65
N ARG A 517 8.40 -28.40 -7.88
CA ARG A 517 7.35 -27.69 -8.60
C ARG A 517 7.24 -28.15 -10.05
N THR A 518 8.37 -28.22 -10.74
CA THR A 518 8.46 -28.69 -12.13
C THR A 518 7.88 -30.11 -12.28
N GLU A 519 8.18 -31.01 -11.36
CA GLU A 519 7.69 -32.37 -11.39
C GLU A 519 6.17 -32.44 -11.13
N LYS A 520 5.62 -31.61 -10.24
CA LYS A 520 4.17 -31.49 -10.04
C LYS A 520 3.47 -30.98 -11.30
N LEU A 521 3.99 -29.96 -11.97
CA LEU A 521 3.46 -29.44 -13.23
C LEU A 521 3.42 -30.49 -14.33
N LYS A 522 4.49 -31.30 -14.49
CA LYS A 522 4.50 -32.40 -15.46
C LYS A 522 3.36 -33.39 -15.20
N ARG A 523 3.18 -33.81 -13.94
CA ARG A 523 2.09 -34.72 -13.55
C ARG A 523 0.72 -34.11 -13.79
N LEU A 524 0.51 -32.83 -13.46
CA LEU A 524 -0.73 -32.10 -13.70
C LEU A 524 -1.09 -32.12 -15.20
N ARG A 525 -0.15 -31.72 -16.08
CA ARG A 525 -0.36 -31.66 -17.53
C ARG A 525 -0.70 -33.02 -18.16
N VAL A 526 -0.18 -34.10 -17.60
CA VAL A 526 -0.52 -35.47 -18.05
C VAL A 526 -1.92 -35.88 -17.60
N ARG A 527 -2.34 -35.49 -16.37
CA ARG A 527 -3.60 -35.92 -15.75
C ARG A 527 -4.83 -35.16 -16.25
N ARG A 528 -4.69 -33.86 -16.54
CA ARG A 528 -5.79 -32.99 -16.96
C ARG A 528 -6.24 -33.22 -18.41
N SER A 529 -7.45 -32.78 -18.76
CA SER A 529 -7.93 -32.80 -20.15
C SER A 529 -7.33 -31.65 -20.95
N GLN A 530 -6.33 -31.93 -21.77
CA GLN A 530 -5.69 -30.92 -22.63
C GLN A 530 -6.66 -30.28 -23.62
N SER A 531 -7.61 -31.04 -24.18
CA SER A 531 -8.63 -30.51 -25.09
C SER A 531 -9.56 -29.51 -24.43
N GLU A 532 -9.95 -29.77 -23.17
CA GLU A 532 -10.77 -28.84 -22.38
C GLU A 532 -9.99 -27.55 -22.06
N VAL A 533 -8.74 -27.65 -21.62
CA VAL A 533 -7.88 -26.49 -21.39
C VAL A 533 -7.77 -25.63 -22.66
N THR A 534 -7.46 -26.25 -23.81
CA THR A 534 -7.35 -25.52 -25.08
C THR A 534 -8.66 -24.81 -25.45
N ARG A 535 -9.80 -25.47 -25.26
CA ARG A 535 -11.13 -24.89 -25.51
C ARG A 535 -11.41 -23.67 -24.62
N ARG A 536 -11.10 -23.77 -23.32
CA ARG A 536 -11.34 -22.67 -22.35
C ARG A 536 -10.39 -21.48 -22.60
N LEU A 537 -9.13 -21.73 -22.89
CA LEU A 537 -8.19 -20.66 -23.26
C LEU A 537 -8.60 -19.95 -24.56
N SER A 538 -9.15 -20.68 -25.54
CA SER A 538 -9.68 -20.06 -26.76
C SER A 538 -10.90 -19.15 -26.46
N ALA A 539 -11.80 -19.57 -25.58
CA ALA A 539 -12.95 -18.75 -25.17
C ALA A 539 -12.48 -17.49 -24.40
N LEU A 540 -11.45 -17.60 -23.55
CA LEU A 540 -10.85 -16.46 -22.88
C LEU A 540 -10.27 -15.43 -23.86
N ARG A 541 -9.50 -15.88 -24.89
CA ARG A 541 -9.00 -14.99 -25.95
C ARG A 541 -10.12 -14.24 -26.66
N GLN A 542 -11.20 -14.93 -26.98
CA GLN A 542 -12.36 -14.31 -27.62
C GLN A 542 -13.05 -13.27 -26.75
N ALA A 543 -13.18 -13.52 -25.45
CA ALA A 543 -13.73 -12.56 -24.50
C ALA A 543 -12.78 -11.34 -24.33
N ALA A 544 -11.50 -11.59 -24.20
CA ALA A 544 -10.47 -10.56 -24.06
C ALA A 544 -10.39 -9.61 -25.28
N ALA A 545 -10.69 -10.10 -26.47
CA ALA A 545 -10.70 -9.31 -27.70
C ALA A 545 -11.94 -8.39 -27.87
N ARG A 546 -12.97 -8.54 -27.02
CA ARG A 546 -14.20 -7.74 -27.09
C ARG A 546 -14.18 -6.63 -26.04
N GLU A 547 -14.78 -5.47 -26.35
CA GLU A 547 -14.95 -4.38 -25.39
C GLU A 547 -16.11 -4.68 -24.44
N PRO A 548 -15.87 -4.71 -23.12
CA PRO A 548 -16.92 -4.93 -22.14
C PRO A 548 -17.71 -3.64 -21.87
N GLN A 549 -19.01 -3.80 -21.68
CA GLN A 549 -19.91 -2.75 -21.20
C GLN A 549 -20.70 -3.26 -20.01
N ALA A 550 -20.73 -2.49 -18.93
CA ALA A 550 -21.50 -2.87 -17.76
C ALA A 550 -22.99 -2.60 -17.97
N GLU A 551 -23.81 -3.56 -17.55
CA GLU A 551 -25.25 -3.42 -17.43
C GLU A 551 -25.64 -3.69 -15.97
N LYS A 552 -26.45 -2.82 -15.36
CA LYS A 552 -26.80 -2.94 -13.95
C LYS A 552 -27.37 -4.32 -13.61
N GLY A 553 -26.73 -4.99 -12.66
CA GLY A 553 -27.14 -6.31 -12.17
C GLY A 553 -26.76 -7.49 -13.05
N LYS A 554 -25.99 -7.27 -14.12
CA LYS A 554 -25.48 -8.32 -15.01
C LYS A 554 -23.99 -8.14 -15.24
N ILE A 555 -23.27 -9.25 -15.38
CA ILE A 555 -21.89 -9.22 -15.81
C ILE A 555 -21.83 -9.12 -17.35
N SER A 556 -20.91 -8.31 -17.84
CA SER A 556 -20.66 -8.22 -19.29
C SER A 556 -20.21 -9.58 -19.84
N ASP A 557 -20.70 -9.95 -21.02
CA ASP A 557 -20.28 -11.17 -21.73
C ASP A 557 -18.85 -11.09 -22.27
N ALA A 558 -18.23 -9.90 -22.24
CA ALA A 558 -16.83 -9.66 -22.52
C ALA A 558 -15.96 -9.53 -21.25
N ASN A 559 -16.54 -9.59 -20.03
CA ASN A 559 -15.78 -9.63 -18.80
C ASN A 559 -14.95 -10.92 -18.74
N THR A 560 -13.66 -10.81 -18.46
CA THR A 560 -12.72 -11.94 -18.51
C THR A 560 -12.85 -12.90 -17.32
N MET A 561 -13.38 -12.48 -16.18
CA MET A 561 -13.43 -13.28 -14.95
C MET A 561 -14.16 -14.63 -15.10
N PRO A 562 -15.35 -14.72 -15.71
CA PRO A 562 -16.04 -16.01 -15.90
C PRO A 562 -15.22 -17.01 -16.74
N TYR A 563 -14.52 -16.50 -17.76
CA TYR A 563 -13.68 -17.32 -18.64
C TYR A 563 -12.39 -17.78 -17.95
N ILE A 564 -11.81 -16.93 -17.09
CA ILE A 564 -10.65 -17.30 -16.25
C ILE A 564 -11.05 -18.38 -15.24
N LEU A 565 -12.20 -18.25 -14.58
CA LEU A 565 -12.75 -19.29 -13.69
C LEU A 565 -12.91 -20.63 -14.41
N ASP A 566 -13.39 -20.61 -15.64
CA ASP A 566 -13.50 -21.82 -16.46
C ASP A 566 -12.15 -22.43 -16.82
N CYS A 567 -11.13 -21.61 -17.11
CA CYS A 567 -9.75 -22.07 -17.33
C CYS A 567 -9.19 -22.71 -16.06
N VAL A 568 -9.39 -22.07 -14.91
CA VAL A 568 -8.93 -22.56 -13.60
C VAL A 568 -9.58 -23.90 -13.24
N ARG A 569 -10.90 -24.05 -13.43
CA ARG A 569 -11.61 -25.34 -13.20
C ARG A 569 -11.12 -26.45 -14.11
N ALA A 570 -10.61 -26.12 -15.29
CA ALA A 570 -9.97 -27.07 -16.20
C ALA A 570 -8.49 -27.35 -15.84
N TYR A 571 -7.96 -26.79 -14.75
CA TYR A 571 -6.56 -26.87 -14.34
C TYR A 571 -5.57 -26.30 -15.37
N ALA A 572 -5.96 -25.25 -16.09
CA ALA A 572 -5.00 -24.43 -16.82
C ALA A 572 -4.04 -23.76 -15.83
N THR A 573 -2.75 -23.67 -16.19
CA THR A 573 -1.74 -23.04 -15.36
C THR A 573 -1.80 -21.51 -15.43
N ILE A 574 -1.20 -20.83 -14.46
CA ILE A 574 -1.07 -19.37 -14.49
C ILE A 574 -0.35 -18.91 -15.77
N GLY A 575 0.72 -19.61 -16.15
CA GLY A 575 1.47 -19.32 -17.38
C GLY A 575 0.62 -19.44 -18.65
N GLU A 576 -0.21 -20.48 -18.76
CA GLU A 576 -1.10 -20.67 -19.91
C GLU A 576 -2.19 -19.61 -19.99
N ILE A 577 -2.79 -19.22 -18.86
CA ILE A 577 -3.84 -18.19 -18.81
C ILE A 577 -3.23 -16.82 -19.15
N CYS A 578 -2.09 -16.47 -18.54
CA CYS A 578 -1.41 -15.21 -18.83
C CYS A 578 -0.90 -15.16 -20.27
N ALA A 579 -0.41 -16.27 -20.85
CA ALA A 579 -0.03 -16.34 -22.25
C ALA A 579 -1.22 -16.08 -23.17
N ALA A 580 -2.38 -16.66 -22.87
CA ALA A 580 -3.61 -16.43 -23.65
C ALA A 580 -4.04 -14.96 -23.65
N LEU A 581 -3.83 -14.24 -22.55
CA LEU A 581 -4.09 -12.81 -22.47
C LEU A 581 -2.99 -11.99 -23.17
N ARG A 582 -1.70 -12.41 -23.09
CA ARG A 582 -0.60 -11.77 -23.87
C ARG A 582 -0.82 -11.85 -25.37
N ASP A 583 -1.38 -12.96 -25.87
CA ASP A 583 -1.72 -13.11 -27.29
C ASP A 583 -2.69 -12.02 -27.79
N VAL A 584 -3.53 -11.49 -26.90
CA VAL A 584 -4.56 -10.48 -27.25
C VAL A 584 -4.07 -9.06 -26.94
N TYR A 585 -3.43 -8.87 -25.79
CA TYR A 585 -3.09 -7.54 -25.27
C TYR A 585 -1.65 -7.10 -25.58
N GLY A 586 -0.77 -8.03 -25.92
CA GLY A 586 0.65 -7.79 -26.07
C GLY A 586 1.37 -7.69 -24.72
N THR A 587 2.63 -7.31 -24.79
CA THR A 587 3.50 -7.00 -23.65
C THR A 587 3.85 -5.52 -23.64
N TYR A 588 4.32 -5.03 -22.49
CA TYR A 588 4.74 -3.63 -22.33
C TYR A 588 6.23 -3.56 -22.02
N GLU A 589 6.90 -2.68 -22.72
CA GLU A 589 8.28 -2.30 -22.43
C GLU A 589 8.30 -0.81 -22.09
N GLU A 590 8.86 -0.48 -20.93
CA GLU A 590 8.99 0.90 -20.48
C GLU A 590 9.96 1.67 -21.38
N SER A 591 9.56 2.85 -21.83
CA SER A 591 10.43 3.72 -22.60
C SER A 591 11.57 4.24 -21.70
N SER A 592 12.81 4.33 -22.27
CA SER A 592 13.93 4.92 -21.53
C SER A 592 13.70 6.41 -21.27
N TRP A 593 13.75 6.79 -19.99
CA TRP A 593 13.62 8.19 -19.54
C TRP A 593 14.99 8.89 -19.55
N THR A 594 15.60 9.11 -20.70
CA THR A 594 16.84 9.92 -20.82
C THR A 594 16.54 11.36 -21.15
#